data_9e57f11d39e52ea891061f939f20905e
#
_entry.id   9e57f11d39e52ea891061f939f20905e
#
_cell.length_a   1.000
_cell.length_b   1.000
_cell.length_c   1.000
_cell.angle_alpha   90.00
_cell.angle_beta   90.00
_cell.angle_gamma   90.00
#
_symmetry.space_group_name_H-M   'P 1'
#
loop_
_entity.id
_entity.type
_entity.pdbx_description
1 polymer ?
#
loop_
_entity_poly.entity_id
_entity_poly.type
_entity_poly.pdbx_seq_one_letter_code
_entity_poly.pdbx_strand_id
1 'polypeptide(L)'
;MYELVQVSEKCYYINCPAKIGVYVADKDHVYLVDSGNDKDAGRKVRQILDKNGWHLAAILNTHSNADHIGGNKYLQGQTGCKVYSGGIEAAFTKYPVLEPSFLYGGYPCKDLRHKFLMAQESDVTDFSDESFPKEIEVIPLPGHFFDMVGFRMPDNVVFLADCISSRETLDKYAVSFIYDVEAYLKTLDMVEEMEAAMFVPAHAEASADIKKLVRYNRDKVHEVAEKILSICKEPICFERILQEVFKGYGLSMNFEQYVLVGSTVRSYLSWLKDTGRLSAEFQDCMLLWQSV
;
A
#
# COMPACT_ATOMS: atom_id res chain seq x y z
N MET A 1 11.45 -12.58 -9.72
CA MET A 1 12.91 -12.74 -9.56
C MET A 1 13.38 -11.60 -8.66
N TYR A 2 14.30 -11.83 -7.73
CA TYR A 2 14.85 -10.75 -6.89
C TYR A 2 16.12 -10.23 -7.56
N GLU A 3 16.02 -9.05 -8.15
CA GLU A 3 17.12 -8.41 -8.89
C GLU A 3 17.37 -7.02 -8.32
N LEU A 4 18.65 -6.69 -8.07
CA LEU A 4 19.04 -5.35 -7.62
C LEU A 4 19.20 -4.44 -8.84
N VAL A 5 18.44 -3.36 -8.88
CA VAL A 5 18.42 -2.37 -9.97
C VAL A 5 18.89 -1.04 -9.42
N GLN A 6 19.91 -0.45 -10.03
CA GLN A 6 20.41 0.88 -9.66
C GLN A 6 19.59 1.97 -10.36
N VAL A 7 19.18 3.00 -9.62
CA VAL A 7 18.42 4.15 -10.14
C VAL A 7 19.15 5.49 -10.00
N SER A 8 20.14 5.55 -9.11
CA SER A 8 21.02 6.71 -8.93
C SER A 8 22.36 6.24 -8.37
N GLU A 9 23.25 7.16 -7.99
CA GLU A 9 24.54 6.82 -7.38
C GLU A 9 24.38 6.02 -6.09
N LYS A 10 23.38 6.37 -5.24
CA LYS A 10 23.17 5.78 -3.92
C LYS A 10 21.86 5.02 -3.77
N CYS A 11 20.92 5.19 -4.71
CA CYS A 11 19.63 4.51 -4.64
C CYS A 11 19.53 3.32 -5.59
N TYR A 12 18.95 2.26 -5.08
CA TYR A 12 18.63 1.03 -5.79
C TYR A 12 17.22 0.59 -5.39
N TYR A 13 16.65 -0.33 -6.13
CA TYR A 13 15.54 -1.15 -5.65
C TYR A 13 15.78 -2.63 -5.95
N ILE A 14 15.24 -3.48 -5.11
CA ILE A 14 15.15 -4.90 -5.38
C ILE A 14 13.84 -5.14 -6.10
N ASN A 15 13.91 -5.59 -7.37
CA ASN A 15 12.75 -5.89 -8.19
C ASN A 15 12.12 -7.20 -7.74
N CYS A 16 10.96 -7.11 -7.08
CA CYS A 16 10.17 -8.21 -6.53
C CYS A 16 8.67 -7.78 -6.54
N PRO A 17 7.71 -8.62 -6.11
CA PRO A 17 6.29 -8.30 -6.22
C PRO A 17 5.89 -6.94 -5.67
N ALA A 18 6.36 -6.57 -4.47
CA ALA A 18 6.39 -5.20 -3.96
C ALA A 18 7.85 -4.78 -3.90
N LYS A 19 8.26 -3.77 -4.71
CA LYS A 19 9.66 -3.33 -4.78
C LYS A 19 10.16 -2.88 -3.42
N ILE A 20 11.37 -3.29 -3.08
CA ILE A 20 12.04 -2.88 -1.84
C ILE A 20 13.12 -1.88 -2.21
N GLY A 21 13.02 -0.65 -1.69
CA GLY A 21 14.04 0.37 -1.89
C GLY A 21 15.32 0.05 -1.11
N VAL A 22 16.47 0.48 -1.63
CA VAL A 22 17.78 0.40 -0.96
C VAL A 22 18.49 1.73 -1.14
N TYR A 23 18.84 2.38 -0.04
CA TYR A 23 19.65 3.58 -0.03
C TYR A 23 20.99 3.33 0.65
N VAL A 24 22.09 3.58 -0.04
CA VAL A 24 23.46 3.46 0.49
C VAL A 24 23.81 4.76 1.21
N ALA A 25 23.69 4.77 2.53
CA ALA A 25 23.89 5.96 3.35
C ALA A 25 25.38 6.38 3.39
N ASP A 26 26.25 5.39 3.60
CA ASP A 26 27.70 5.58 3.57
C ASP A 26 28.39 4.42 2.84
N LYS A 27 29.65 4.15 3.12
CA LYS A 27 30.46 3.15 2.40
C LYS A 27 29.84 1.76 2.37
N ASP A 28 29.21 1.32 3.46
CA ASP A 28 28.72 -0.04 3.65
C ASP A 28 27.41 -0.15 4.44
N HIS A 29 26.86 0.95 4.96
CA HIS A 29 25.57 0.95 5.63
C HIS A 29 24.44 1.34 4.69
N VAL A 30 23.35 0.58 4.74
CA VAL A 30 22.17 0.81 3.92
C VAL A 30 20.90 0.91 4.76
N TYR A 31 19.96 1.69 4.23
CA TYR A 31 18.56 1.69 4.66
C TYR A 31 17.70 1.00 3.61
N LEU A 32 16.75 0.20 4.06
CA LEU A 32 15.72 -0.35 3.18
C LEU A 32 14.46 0.50 3.27
N VAL A 33 13.76 0.64 2.15
CA VAL A 33 12.36 1.07 2.11
C VAL A 33 11.53 -0.19 1.92
N ASP A 34 10.81 -0.59 2.97
CA ASP A 34 10.09 -1.85 3.11
C ASP A 34 10.99 -3.11 3.13
N SER A 35 10.38 -4.29 3.26
CA SER A 35 11.13 -5.54 3.48
C SER A 35 10.59 -6.75 2.71
N GLY A 36 9.49 -6.56 1.95
CA GLY A 36 8.84 -7.61 1.17
C GLY A 36 7.84 -8.43 1.97
N ASN A 37 7.26 -9.43 1.33
CA ASN A 37 6.01 -10.06 1.74
C ASN A 37 6.13 -11.18 2.79
N ASP A 38 7.34 -11.67 3.09
CA ASP A 38 7.51 -12.74 4.07
C ASP A 38 8.99 -12.94 4.47
N LYS A 39 9.22 -13.92 5.34
CA LYS A 39 10.55 -14.34 5.77
C LYS A 39 11.48 -14.74 4.60
N ASP A 40 10.95 -15.33 3.53
CA ASP A 40 11.76 -15.75 2.39
C ASP A 40 12.16 -14.55 1.54
N ALA A 41 11.32 -13.52 1.44
CA ALA A 41 11.71 -12.22 0.90
C ALA A 41 12.85 -11.62 1.71
N GLY A 42 12.72 -11.55 3.04
CA GLY A 42 13.77 -11.07 3.94
C GLY A 42 15.10 -11.83 3.78
N ARG A 43 15.07 -13.16 3.59
CA ARG A 43 16.28 -13.96 3.31
C ARG A 43 16.97 -13.56 2.00
N LYS A 44 16.19 -13.35 0.94
CA LYS A 44 16.70 -12.93 -0.37
C LYS A 44 17.30 -11.53 -0.32
N VAL A 45 16.61 -10.61 0.39
CA VAL A 45 17.14 -9.27 0.67
C VAL A 45 18.50 -9.39 1.37
N ARG A 46 18.58 -10.15 2.46
CA ARG A 46 19.83 -10.36 3.20
C ARG A 46 20.95 -10.87 2.31
N GLN A 47 20.68 -11.87 1.45
CA GLN A 47 21.68 -12.41 0.51
C GLN A 47 22.18 -11.35 -0.49
N ILE A 48 21.30 -10.45 -0.94
CA ILE A 48 21.68 -9.34 -1.84
C ILE A 48 22.58 -8.36 -1.09
N LEU A 49 22.24 -7.98 0.15
CA LEU A 49 23.06 -7.10 0.97
C LEU A 49 24.45 -7.70 1.23
N ASP A 50 24.52 -8.94 1.67
CA ASP A 50 25.76 -9.66 1.96
C ASP A 50 26.66 -9.75 0.71
N LYS A 51 26.07 -10.02 -0.47
CA LYS A 51 26.80 -10.08 -1.75
C LYS A 51 27.46 -8.75 -2.13
N ASN A 52 26.83 -7.63 -1.73
CA ASN A 52 27.35 -6.28 -2.00
C ASN A 52 28.22 -5.74 -0.86
N GLY A 53 28.43 -6.48 0.22
CA GLY A 53 29.18 -6.06 1.40
C GLY A 53 28.44 -4.98 2.21
N TRP A 54 27.11 -4.94 2.13
CA TRP A 54 26.28 -3.94 2.79
C TRP A 54 25.74 -4.43 4.13
N HIS A 55 25.75 -3.53 5.12
CA HIS A 55 25.23 -3.74 6.46
C HIS A 55 23.89 -3.01 6.60
N LEU A 56 22.84 -3.76 6.95
CA LEU A 56 21.52 -3.17 7.17
C LEU A 56 21.48 -2.37 8.46
N ALA A 57 21.37 -1.05 8.36
CA ALA A 57 21.27 -0.15 9.51
C ALA A 57 19.81 0.07 9.94
N ALA A 58 18.87 0.21 8.97
CA ALA A 58 17.47 0.40 9.27
C ALA A 58 16.55 -0.06 8.13
N ILE A 59 15.29 -0.33 8.48
CA ILE A 59 14.16 -0.49 7.56
C ILE A 59 13.22 0.68 7.80
N LEU A 60 12.80 1.34 6.73
CA LEU A 60 11.85 2.45 6.70
C LEU A 60 10.56 1.91 6.09
N ASN A 61 9.54 1.64 6.90
CA ASN A 61 8.29 1.12 6.39
C ASN A 61 7.41 2.25 5.86
N THR A 62 6.89 2.07 4.66
CA THR A 62 5.96 2.99 4.02
C THR A 62 4.57 2.87 4.63
N HIS A 63 4.11 1.67 4.82
CA HIS A 63 2.85 1.30 5.48
C HIS A 63 2.93 -0.16 5.97
N SER A 64 1.87 -0.66 6.56
CA SER A 64 1.88 -1.91 7.31
C SER A 64 1.27 -3.11 6.60
N ASN A 65 0.90 -3.00 5.32
CA ASN A 65 0.42 -4.17 4.58
C ASN A 65 1.49 -5.28 4.53
N ALA A 66 1.05 -6.52 4.58
CA ALA A 66 1.92 -7.67 4.81
C ALA A 66 3.02 -7.84 3.76
N ASP A 67 2.80 -7.42 2.51
CA ASP A 67 3.79 -7.48 1.43
C ASP A 67 4.88 -6.40 1.52
N HIS A 68 4.74 -5.43 2.42
CA HIS A 68 5.73 -4.40 2.74
C HIS A 68 6.52 -4.69 4.00
N ILE A 69 5.88 -5.27 5.03
CA ILE A 69 6.51 -5.49 6.33
C ILE A 69 6.85 -6.97 6.63
N GLY A 70 6.51 -7.89 5.74
CA GLY A 70 6.63 -9.34 5.96
C GLY A 70 8.05 -9.84 6.24
N GLY A 71 9.08 -9.14 5.72
CA GLY A 71 10.49 -9.43 5.96
C GLY A 71 11.06 -8.84 7.25
N ASN A 72 10.38 -7.87 7.87
CA ASN A 72 10.87 -7.11 9.05
C ASN A 72 11.38 -8.01 10.16
N LYS A 73 10.53 -8.90 10.67
CA LYS A 73 10.86 -9.81 11.78
C LYS A 73 12.14 -10.59 11.54
N TYR A 74 12.30 -11.11 10.32
CA TYR A 74 13.50 -11.86 9.97
C TYR A 74 14.73 -10.98 9.90
N LEU A 75 14.66 -9.86 9.19
CA LEU A 75 15.80 -8.95 9.01
C LEU A 75 16.23 -8.34 10.35
N GLN A 76 15.29 -7.86 11.15
CA GLN A 76 15.55 -7.33 12.48
C GLN A 76 16.21 -8.37 13.39
N GLY A 77 15.72 -9.61 13.39
CA GLY A 77 16.31 -10.70 14.17
C GLY A 77 17.71 -11.13 13.70
N GLN A 78 18.06 -10.92 12.42
CA GLN A 78 19.37 -11.27 11.87
C GLN A 78 20.42 -10.16 11.99
N THR A 79 20.01 -8.91 12.00
CA THR A 79 20.93 -7.76 11.90
C THR A 79 20.88 -6.84 13.13
N GLY A 80 19.82 -6.92 13.93
CA GLY A 80 19.57 -5.97 15.00
C GLY A 80 19.18 -4.57 14.50
N CYS A 81 18.83 -4.43 13.19
CA CYS A 81 18.46 -3.14 12.62
C CYS A 81 17.21 -2.56 13.27
N LYS A 82 17.10 -1.23 13.28
CA LYS A 82 15.85 -0.55 13.62
C LYS A 82 14.85 -0.66 12.50
N VAL A 83 13.57 -0.74 12.85
CA VAL A 83 12.45 -0.61 11.90
C VAL A 83 11.72 0.67 12.26
N TYR A 84 11.60 1.58 11.31
CA TYR A 84 10.87 2.83 11.49
C TYR A 84 9.50 2.75 10.82
N SER A 85 8.47 3.17 11.55
CA SER A 85 7.09 3.28 11.08
C SER A 85 6.38 4.32 11.94
N GLY A 86 5.46 5.09 11.40
CA GLY A 86 4.77 6.14 12.12
C GLY A 86 3.27 5.90 12.28
N GLY A 87 2.62 6.67 13.14
CA GLY A 87 1.18 6.72 13.26
C GLY A 87 0.51 5.38 13.52
N ILE A 88 -0.61 5.17 12.84
CA ILE A 88 -1.40 3.93 12.93
C ILE A 88 -0.64 2.75 12.33
N GLU A 89 0.19 2.96 11.32
CA GLU A 89 1.00 1.92 10.67
C GLU A 89 1.93 1.21 11.66
N ALA A 90 2.48 1.95 12.63
CA ALA A 90 3.29 1.38 13.70
C ALA A 90 2.48 0.40 14.57
N ALA A 91 1.20 0.71 14.84
CA ALA A 91 0.32 -0.19 15.59
C ALA A 91 0.00 -1.48 14.81
N PHE A 92 -0.30 -1.38 13.52
CA PHE A 92 -0.53 -2.54 12.65
C PHE A 92 0.73 -3.42 12.52
N THR A 93 1.90 -2.81 12.37
CA THR A 93 3.19 -3.54 12.31
C THR A 93 3.48 -4.29 13.60
N LYS A 94 3.15 -3.69 14.75
CA LYS A 94 3.32 -4.31 16.07
C LYS A 94 2.25 -5.36 16.38
N TYR A 95 1.03 -5.18 15.86
CA TYR A 95 -0.12 -6.05 16.07
C TYR A 95 -0.75 -6.47 14.74
N PRO A 96 -0.08 -7.32 13.92
CA PRO A 96 -0.50 -7.60 12.54
C PRO A 96 -1.90 -8.21 12.38
N VAL A 97 -2.51 -8.74 13.44
CA VAL A 97 -3.90 -9.21 13.44
C VAL A 97 -4.90 -8.07 13.17
N LEU A 98 -4.49 -6.82 13.35
CA LEU A 98 -5.34 -5.66 13.09
C LEU A 98 -5.72 -5.55 11.62
N GLU A 99 -4.82 -5.85 10.67
CA GLU A 99 -5.11 -5.75 9.24
C GLU A 99 -6.26 -6.67 8.82
N PRO A 100 -6.21 -8.01 8.99
CA PRO A 100 -7.34 -8.86 8.62
C PRO A 100 -8.58 -8.60 9.49
N SER A 101 -8.44 -8.09 10.73
CA SER A 101 -9.59 -7.71 11.56
C SER A 101 -10.29 -6.47 11.02
N PHE A 102 -9.54 -5.47 10.61
CA PHE A 102 -10.04 -4.26 9.96
C PHE A 102 -10.76 -4.60 8.65
N LEU A 103 -10.10 -5.36 7.77
CA LEU A 103 -10.66 -5.75 6.47
C LEU A 103 -11.96 -6.56 6.60
N TYR A 104 -12.04 -7.45 7.58
CA TYR A 104 -13.21 -8.30 7.82
C TYR A 104 -14.31 -7.62 8.63
N GLY A 105 -13.98 -6.64 9.46
CA GLY A 105 -14.91 -5.94 10.35
C GLY A 105 -15.26 -6.73 11.62
N GLY A 106 -14.37 -7.62 12.06
CA GLY A 106 -14.51 -8.46 13.25
C GLY A 106 -13.29 -9.39 13.40
N TYR A 107 -13.36 -10.38 14.32
CA TYR A 107 -12.28 -11.35 14.44
C TYR A 107 -12.20 -12.22 13.17
N PRO A 108 -11.08 -12.21 12.42
CA PRO A 108 -11.01 -12.86 11.12
C PRO A 108 -10.99 -14.38 11.24
N CYS A 109 -11.66 -15.07 10.31
CA CYS A 109 -11.61 -16.51 10.22
C CYS A 109 -10.18 -17.00 9.86
N LYS A 110 -9.93 -18.31 9.97
CA LYS A 110 -8.61 -18.90 9.71
C LYS A 110 -8.11 -18.62 8.31
N ASP A 111 -9.00 -18.56 7.32
CA ASP A 111 -8.70 -18.31 5.91
C ASP A 111 -8.19 -16.89 5.65
N LEU A 112 -8.38 -15.95 6.58
CA LEU A 112 -7.88 -14.59 6.53
C LEU A 112 -6.62 -14.37 7.40
N ARG A 113 -6.24 -15.35 8.23
CA ARG A 113 -5.08 -15.25 9.12
C ARG A 113 -3.86 -15.96 8.54
N HIS A 114 -3.38 -15.46 7.43
CA HIS A 114 -2.22 -16.00 6.73
C HIS A 114 -1.26 -14.89 6.28
N LYS A 115 -0.08 -15.26 5.82
CA LYS A 115 1.06 -14.36 5.55
C LYS A 115 0.80 -13.23 4.52
N PHE A 116 -0.24 -13.31 3.70
CA PHE A 116 -0.58 -12.27 2.73
C PHE A 116 -1.44 -11.15 3.30
N LEU A 117 -2.09 -11.39 4.46
CA LEU A 117 -2.92 -10.40 5.17
C LEU A 117 -2.42 -10.19 6.61
N MET A 118 -1.42 -10.94 7.06
CA MET A 118 -0.94 -10.87 8.44
C MET A 118 0.55 -11.18 8.48
N ALA A 119 1.39 -10.16 8.52
CA ALA A 119 2.82 -10.30 8.71
C ALA A 119 3.14 -10.84 10.11
N GLN A 120 4.41 -11.11 10.39
CA GLN A 120 4.87 -11.37 11.75
C GLN A 120 5.13 -10.05 12.46
N GLU A 121 4.75 -9.96 13.74
CA GLU A 121 5.02 -8.79 14.57
C GLU A 121 6.50 -8.42 14.58
N SER A 122 6.80 -7.15 14.50
CA SER A 122 8.16 -6.60 14.64
C SER A 122 8.16 -5.36 15.53
N ASP A 123 9.29 -5.11 16.17
CA ASP A 123 9.47 -3.91 16.97
C ASP A 123 9.68 -2.71 16.05
N VAL A 124 8.96 -1.62 16.31
CA VAL A 124 9.04 -0.40 15.53
C VAL A 124 9.40 0.80 16.37
N THR A 125 10.12 1.73 15.76
CA THR A 125 10.47 3.03 16.28
C THR A 125 9.75 4.09 15.46
N ASP A 126 9.22 5.14 16.08
CA ASP A 126 8.52 6.21 15.37
C ASP A 126 9.50 7.08 14.57
N PHE A 127 9.04 7.67 13.45
CA PHE A 127 9.85 8.58 12.63
C PHE A 127 10.32 9.84 13.38
N SER A 128 9.65 10.22 14.47
CA SER A 128 10.05 11.34 15.34
C SER A 128 11.20 11.01 16.29
N ASP A 129 11.64 9.75 16.38
CA ASP A 129 12.77 9.35 17.19
C ASP A 129 14.06 10.02 16.70
N GLU A 130 14.90 10.47 17.64
CA GLU A 130 16.16 11.18 17.32
C GLU A 130 17.14 10.35 16.46
N SER A 131 16.99 9.04 16.44
CA SER A 131 17.81 8.12 15.63
C SER A 131 17.30 7.92 14.21
N PHE A 132 16.16 8.51 13.82
CA PHE A 132 15.72 8.50 12.43
C PHE A 132 16.72 9.26 11.54
N PRO A 133 17.07 8.73 10.35
CA PRO A 133 18.00 9.38 9.42
C PRO A 133 17.51 10.76 8.98
N LYS A 134 18.15 11.83 9.44
CA LYS A 134 17.69 13.21 9.23
C LYS A 134 17.79 13.68 7.78
N GLU A 135 18.59 13.00 6.98
CA GLU A 135 18.76 13.27 5.54
C GLU A 135 17.61 12.75 4.68
N ILE A 136 16.72 11.92 5.25
CA ILE A 136 15.59 11.33 4.53
C ILE A 136 14.32 12.12 4.84
N GLU A 137 13.65 12.59 3.80
CA GLU A 137 12.35 13.25 3.93
C GLU A 137 11.21 12.21 3.93
N VAL A 138 10.35 12.29 4.94
CA VAL A 138 9.11 11.50 5.02
C VAL A 138 7.99 12.28 4.34
N ILE A 139 7.38 11.71 3.32
CA ILE A 139 6.31 12.32 2.53
C ILE A 139 4.99 11.64 2.87
N PRO A 140 4.01 12.31 3.48
CA PRO A 140 2.68 11.73 3.68
C PRO A 140 2.00 11.40 2.35
N LEU A 141 1.54 10.15 2.19
CA LEU A 141 0.82 9.64 1.02
C LEU A 141 -0.47 8.90 1.44
N PRO A 142 -1.38 9.55 2.19
CA PRO A 142 -2.56 8.87 2.71
C PRO A 142 -3.52 8.47 1.59
N GLY A 143 -4.38 7.50 1.90
CA GLY A 143 -5.49 7.09 1.05
C GLY A 143 -5.47 5.63 0.63
N HIS A 144 -4.32 5.09 0.21
CA HIS A 144 -4.19 3.64 0.02
C HIS A 144 -4.36 2.92 1.37
N PHE A 145 -3.59 3.30 2.37
CA PHE A 145 -3.74 2.85 3.75
C PHE A 145 -3.78 4.07 4.69
N PHE A 146 -3.86 3.88 6.01
CA PHE A 146 -4.16 4.94 6.99
C PHE A 146 -3.15 6.11 6.92
N ASP A 147 -1.94 5.89 7.43
CA ASP A 147 -0.88 6.90 7.53
C ASP A 147 0.31 6.55 6.60
N MET A 148 0.01 5.94 5.43
CA MET A 148 1.04 5.57 4.46
C MET A 148 1.92 6.76 4.11
N VAL A 149 3.23 6.50 4.00
CA VAL A 149 4.24 7.49 3.62
C VAL A 149 5.08 7.01 2.45
N GLY A 150 5.68 7.95 1.74
CA GLY A 150 6.81 7.73 0.86
C GLY A 150 8.09 8.33 1.45
N PHE A 151 9.21 8.08 0.81
CA PHE A 151 10.51 8.60 1.24
C PHE A 151 11.24 9.25 0.09
N ARG A 152 11.71 10.49 0.30
CA ARG A 152 12.62 11.17 -0.62
C ARG A 152 14.04 11.03 -0.10
N MET A 153 14.91 10.46 -0.92
CA MET A 153 16.33 10.30 -0.63
C MET A 153 17.12 11.55 -1.04
N PRO A 154 18.33 11.78 -0.48
CA PRO A 154 19.15 12.97 -0.75
C PRO A 154 19.49 13.21 -2.21
N ASP A 155 19.56 12.17 -3.03
CA ASP A 155 19.78 12.23 -4.48
C ASP A 155 18.49 12.40 -5.30
N ASN A 156 17.40 12.85 -4.62
CA ASN A 156 16.10 13.16 -5.20
C ASN A 156 15.40 11.95 -5.87
N VAL A 157 15.67 10.74 -5.39
CA VAL A 157 14.87 9.56 -5.70
C VAL A 157 13.73 9.49 -4.70
N VAL A 158 12.50 9.27 -5.18
CA VAL A 158 11.29 9.19 -4.34
C VAL A 158 10.69 7.79 -4.41
N PHE A 159 10.65 7.10 -3.28
CA PHE A 159 9.92 5.85 -3.11
C PHE A 159 8.47 6.17 -2.76
N LEU A 160 7.52 5.75 -3.61
CA LEU A 160 6.12 6.16 -3.56
C LEU A 160 5.19 5.13 -2.92
N ALA A 161 5.73 4.01 -2.43
CA ALA A 161 4.89 2.93 -1.91
C ALA A 161 3.78 2.51 -2.90
N ASP A 162 2.55 2.35 -2.39
CA ASP A 162 1.35 1.90 -3.10
C ASP A 162 0.42 3.04 -3.50
N CYS A 163 0.90 4.29 -3.51
CA CYS A 163 0.06 5.40 -3.95
C CYS A 163 -0.31 5.33 -5.45
N ILE A 164 0.41 4.54 -6.24
CA ILE A 164 0.10 4.27 -7.65
C ILE A 164 0.42 2.82 -8.03
N SER A 165 -0.43 2.25 -8.86
CA SER A 165 -0.30 0.91 -9.43
C SER A 165 -0.02 0.96 -10.93
N SER A 166 0.61 -0.09 -11.47
CA SER A 166 0.83 -0.22 -12.91
C SER A 166 -0.50 -0.38 -13.67
N ARG A 167 -0.48 -0.07 -14.97
CA ARG A 167 -1.64 -0.30 -15.84
C ARG A 167 -2.07 -1.76 -15.83
N GLU A 168 -1.10 -2.67 -15.94
CA GLU A 168 -1.33 -4.11 -15.97
C GLU A 168 -2.02 -4.58 -14.67
N THR A 169 -1.61 -4.03 -13.52
CA THR A 169 -2.25 -4.33 -12.23
C THR A 169 -3.67 -3.81 -12.19
N LEU A 170 -3.90 -2.56 -12.62
CA LEU A 170 -5.22 -1.94 -12.62
C LEU A 170 -6.17 -2.61 -13.63
N ASP A 171 -5.67 -3.03 -14.79
CA ASP A 171 -6.49 -3.73 -15.77
C ASP A 171 -6.84 -5.15 -15.32
N LYS A 172 -5.94 -5.81 -14.61
CA LYS A 172 -6.14 -7.17 -14.09
C LYS A 172 -7.10 -7.23 -12.91
N TYR A 173 -6.91 -6.35 -11.93
CA TYR A 173 -7.66 -6.38 -10.67
C TYR A 173 -8.83 -5.42 -10.63
N ALA A 174 -8.90 -4.47 -11.54
CA ALA A 174 -9.92 -3.43 -11.72
C ALA A 174 -10.14 -2.54 -10.49
N VAL A 175 -10.36 -3.13 -9.31
CA VAL A 175 -10.59 -2.42 -8.04
C VAL A 175 -9.35 -2.59 -7.17
N SER A 176 -8.45 -1.58 -7.18
CA SER A 176 -7.31 -1.53 -6.27
C SER A 176 -7.78 -1.25 -4.85
N PHE A 177 -7.02 -1.74 -3.87
CA PHE A 177 -7.30 -1.43 -2.48
C PHE A 177 -7.11 0.06 -2.19
N ILE A 178 -8.15 0.71 -1.64
CA ILE A 178 -8.16 2.10 -1.22
C ILE A 178 -8.96 2.20 0.08
N TYR A 179 -8.33 2.72 1.13
CA TYR A 179 -8.96 2.95 2.42
C TYR A 179 -9.77 4.26 2.44
N ASP A 180 -9.20 5.36 1.94
CA ASP A 180 -9.84 6.67 1.86
C ASP A 180 -9.73 7.21 0.44
N VAL A 181 -10.86 7.22 -0.28
CA VAL A 181 -10.90 7.61 -1.70
C VAL A 181 -10.57 9.10 -1.90
N GLU A 182 -11.05 9.97 -1.01
CA GLU A 182 -10.78 11.42 -1.11
C GLU A 182 -9.30 11.72 -0.85
N ALA A 183 -8.73 11.14 0.21
CA ALA A 183 -7.32 11.30 0.54
C ALA A 183 -6.44 10.73 -0.58
N TYR A 184 -6.82 9.57 -1.16
CA TYR A 184 -6.10 8.96 -2.28
C TYR A 184 -6.07 9.86 -3.52
N LEU A 185 -7.20 10.47 -3.89
CA LEU A 185 -7.27 11.41 -5.00
C LEU A 185 -6.39 12.65 -4.75
N LYS A 186 -6.39 13.21 -3.53
CA LYS A 186 -5.51 14.32 -3.14
C LYS A 186 -4.03 13.93 -3.19
N THR A 187 -3.70 12.71 -2.77
CA THR A 187 -2.34 12.15 -2.90
C THR A 187 -1.92 12.06 -4.36
N LEU A 188 -2.80 11.58 -5.25
CA LEU A 188 -2.52 11.54 -6.69
C LEU A 188 -2.30 12.94 -7.28
N ASP A 189 -3.08 13.96 -6.86
CA ASP A 189 -2.87 15.35 -7.30
C ASP A 189 -1.51 15.88 -6.86
N MET A 190 -1.13 15.62 -5.60
CA MET A 190 0.18 16.01 -5.08
C MET A 190 1.34 15.31 -5.82
N VAL A 191 1.24 14.00 -6.08
CA VAL A 191 2.28 13.23 -6.78
C VAL A 191 2.40 13.66 -8.25
N GLU A 192 1.30 14.07 -8.90
CA GLU A 192 1.32 14.60 -10.27
C GLU A 192 2.16 15.90 -10.40
N GLU A 193 2.14 16.75 -9.37
CA GLU A 193 2.89 18.01 -9.33
C GLU A 193 4.30 17.86 -8.74
N MET A 194 4.61 16.68 -8.18
CA MET A 194 5.90 16.42 -7.56
C MET A 194 7.03 16.33 -8.60
N GLU A 195 8.20 16.85 -8.25
CA GLU A 195 9.43 16.71 -9.03
C GLU A 195 10.41 15.77 -8.32
N ALA A 196 11.02 14.87 -9.07
CA ALA A 196 12.07 13.96 -8.60
C ALA A 196 13.02 13.60 -9.75
N ALA A 197 14.23 13.16 -9.41
CA ALA A 197 15.14 12.57 -10.39
C ALA A 197 14.61 11.20 -10.87
N MET A 198 13.98 10.44 -9.96
CA MET A 198 13.35 9.15 -10.25
C MET A 198 12.24 8.89 -9.22
N PHE A 199 11.12 8.39 -9.69
CA PHE A 199 10.05 7.84 -8.87
C PHE A 199 10.09 6.31 -8.87
N VAL A 200 9.96 5.70 -7.71
CA VAL A 200 9.97 4.24 -7.53
C VAL A 200 8.70 3.80 -6.79
N PRO A 201 7.60 3.53 -7.51
CA PRO A 201 6.42 2.92 -6.91
C PRO A 201 6.67 1.45 -6.57
N ALA A 202 5.99 0.90 -5.57
CA ALA A 202 6.15 -0.51 -5.20
C ALA A 202 5.62 -1.45 -6.29
N HIS A 203 4.49 -1.11 -6.91
CA HIS A 203 3.78 -1.96 -7.87
C HIS A 203 3.73 -1.41 -9.31
N ALA A 204 4.67 -0.53 -9.68
CA ALA A 204 4.80 -0.04 -11.05
C ALA A 204 6.28 0.15 -11.42
N GLU A 205 6.57 0.36 -12.70
CA GLU A 205 7.94 0.62 -13.17
C GLU A 205 8.47 1.95 -12.61
N ALA A 206 9.77 1.97 -12.28
CA ALA A 206 10.46 3.19 -11.91
C ALA A 206 10.54 4.14 -13.11
N SER A 207 10.27 5.44 -12.91
CA SER A 207 10.22 6.42 -13.99
C SER A 207 10.59 7.82 -13.51
N ALA A 208 11.26 8.60 -14.35
CA ALA A 208 11.47 10.02 -14.12
C ALA A 208 10.20 10.85 -14.40
N ASP A 209 9.29 10.35 -15.23
CA ASP A 209 7.97 10.96 -15.50
C ASP A 209 6.86 9.98 -15.13
N ILE A 210 6.12 10.32 -14.08
CA ILE A 210 5.04 9.49 -13.53
C ILE A 210 3.65 10.03 -13.87
N LYS A 211 3.56 11.24 -14.44
CA LYS A 211 2.28 11.98 -14.62
C LYS A 211 1.22 11.17 -15.38
N LYS A 212 1.61 10.48 -16.45
CA LYS A 212 0.67 9.66 -17.24
C LYS A 212 0.11 8.50 -16.43
N LEU A 213 0.93 7.89 -15.57
CA LEU A 213 0.49 6.78 -14.73
C LEU A 213 -0.39 7.27 -13.59
N VAL A 214 -0.08 8.42 -12.99
CA VAL A 214 -0.92 9.07 -11.97
C VAL A 214 -2.31 9.36 -12.52
N ARG A 215 -2.42 9.97 -13.70
CA ARG A 215 -3.70 10.23 -14.37
C ARG A 215 -4.48 8.94 -14.61
N TYR A 216 -3.82 7.88 -15.06
CA TYR A 216 -4.46 6.59 -15.28
C TYR A 216 -5.03 5.99 -13.99
N ASN A 217 -4.30 6.09 -12.86
CA ASN A 217 -4.80 5.68 -11.55
C ASN A 217 -6.04 6.51 -11.14
N ARG A 218 -5.99 7.84 -11.33
CA ARG A 218 -7.14 8.74 -11.07
C ARG A 218 -8.36 8.38 -11.92
N ASP A 219 -8.18 8.16 -13.22
CA ASP A 219 -9.25 7.77 -14.13
C ASP A 219 -9.89 6.45 -13.70
N LYS A 220 -9.08 5.49 -13.22
CA LYS A 220 -9.58 4.21 -12.70
C LYS A 220 -10.41 4.38 -11.44
N VAL A 221 -10.03 5.28 -10.52
CA VAL A 221 -10.85 5.61 -9.34
C VAL A 221 -12.22 6.14 -9.76
N HIS A 222 -12.26 7.06 -10.71
CA HIS A 222 -13.52 7.60 -11.22
C HIS A 222 -14.35 6.55 -11.98
N GLU A 223 -13.71 5.68 -12.77
CA GLU A 223 -14.39 4.58 -13.45
C GLU A 223 -15.10 3.64 -12.46
N VAL A 224 -14.41 3.26 -11.36
CA VAL A 224 -15.00 2.42 -10.31
C VAL A 224 -16.16 3.13 -9.63
N ALA A 225 -16.02 4.43 -9.35
CA ALA A 225 -17.09 5.24 -8.77
C ALA A 225 -18.36 5.27 -9.66
N GLU A 226 -18.19 5.54 -10.95
CA GLU A 226 -19.31 5.53 -11.91
C GLU A 226 -19.95 4.14 -12.03
N LYS A 227 -19.15 3.08 -11.99
CA LYS A 227 -19.65 1.71 -11.96
C LYS A 227 -20.53 1.46 -10.74
N ILE A 228 -20.08 1.85 -9.54
CA ILE A 228 -20.87 1.70 -8.31
C ILE A 228 -22.16 2.51 -8.39
N LEU A 229 -22.12 3.76 -8.85
CA LEU A 229 -23.33 4.57 -9.07
C LEU A 229 -24.30 3.91 -10.04
N SER A 230 -23.79 3.33 -11.11
CA SER A 230 -24.63 2.64 -12.10
C SER A 230 -25.31 1.38 -11.54
N ILE A 231 -24.72 0.74 -10.55
CA ILE A 231 -25.27 -0.43 -9.82
C ILE A 231 -26.36 0.05 -8.83
N CYS A 232 -26.18 1.21 -8.23
CA CYS A 232 -27.07 1.76 -7.18
C CYS A 232 -28.26 2.58 -7.74
N LYS A 233 -28.70 2.39 -9.00
CA LYS A 233 -29.83 3.12 -9.55
C LYS A 233 -31.14 2.88 -8.79
N GLU A 234 -31.34 1.66 -8.29
CA GLU A 234 -32.40 1.27 -7.40
C GLU A 234 -31.85 0.97 -6.01
N PRO A 235 -32.64 1.08 -4.93
CA PRO A 235 -32.19 0.76 -3.57
C PRO A 235 -31.59 -0.66 -3.49
N ILE A 236 -30.34 -0.78 -3.06
CA ILE A 236 -29.60 -2.03 -3.11
C ILE A 236 -28.69 -2.18 -1.88
N CYS A 237 -28.61 -3.38 -1.29
CA CYS A 237 -27.75 -3.66 -0.15
C CYS A 237 -26.29 -3.93 -0.55
N PHE A 238 -25.36 -3.75 0.39
CA PHE A 238 -23.92 -3.88 0.16
C PHE A 238 -23.52 -5.21 -0.49
N GLU A 239 -24.05 -6.35 -0.03
CA GLU A 239 -23.67 -7.67 -0.57
C GLU A 239 -24.03 -7.81 -2.07
N ARG A 240 -25.14 -7.19 -2.47
CA ARG A 240 -25.54 -7.15 -3.88
C ARG A 240 -24.67 -6.20 -4.72
N ILE A 241 -24.31 -5.03 -4.15
CA ILE A 241 -23.37 -4.12 -4.81
C ILE A 241 -22.05 -4.83 -5.08
N LEU A 242 -21.49 -5.48 -4.04
CA LEU A 242 -20.23 -6.22 -4.15
C LEU A 242 -20.33 -7.34 -5.21
N GLN A 243 -21.42 -8.09 -5.21
CA GLN A 243 -21.69 -9.12 -6.23
C GLN A 243 -21.67 -8.54 -7.66
N GLU A 244 -22.34 -7.42 -7.88
CA GLU A 244 -22.43 -6.80 -9.22
C GLU A 244 -21.09 -6.16 -9.63
N VAL A 245 -20.28 -5.64 -8.69
CA VAL A 245 -18.90 -5.19 -8.95
C VAL A 245 -18.06 -6.37 -9.45
N PHE A 246 -18.05 -7.50 -8.73
CA PHE A 246 -17.31 -8.69 -9.15
C PHE A 246 -17.72 -9.20 -10.55
N LYS A 247 -19.02 -9.31 -10.80
CA LYS A 247 -19.54 -9.71 -12.10
C LYS A 247 -19.18 -8.70 -13.21
N GLY A 248 -19.33 -7.41 -12.92
CA GLY A 248 -19.12 -6.35 -13.89
C GLY A 248 -17.67 -6.21 -14.35
N TYR A 249 -16.72 -6.61 -13.52
CA TYR A 249 -15.30 -6.66 -13.84
C TYR A 249 -14.77 -8.06 -14.14
N GLY A 250 -15.60 -9.10 -14.06
CA GLY A 250 -15.19 -10.50 -14.30
C GLY A 250 -14.20 -11.02 -13.25
N LEU A 251 -14.25 -10.50 -12.03
CA LEU A 251 -13.35 -10.89 -10.95
C LEU A 251 -13.77 -12.21 -10.29
N SER A 252 -12.79 -12.98 -9.85
CA SER A 252 -13.03 -14.20 -9.07
C SER A 252 -13.10 -13.85 -7.57
N MET A 253 -14.13 -14.33 -6.90
CA MET A 253 -14.31 -14.11 -5.46
C MET A 253 -13.70 -15.26 -4.65
N ASN A 254 -12.86 -14.91 -3.68
CA ASN A 254 -12.40 -15.77 -2.60
C ASN A 254 -12.40 -14.93 -1.30
N PHE A 255 -11.99 -15.49 -0.16
CA PHE A 255 -11.99 -14.75 1.11
C PHE A 255 -11.11 -13.49 1.08
N GLU A 256 -9.93 -13.54 0.49
CA GLU A 256 -9.03 -12.37 0.37
C GLU A 256 -9.70 -11.27 -0.48
N GLN A 257 -10.16 -11.62 -1.68
CA GLN A 257 -10.82 -10.66 -2.57
C GLN A 257 -12.12 -10.11 -1.97
N TYR A 258 -12.88 -10.94 -1.25
CA TYR A 258 -14.08 -10.50 -0.55
C TYR A 258 -13.79 -9.39 0.45
N VAL A 259 -12.71 -9.53 1.26
CA VAL A 259 -12.39 -8.50 2.26
C VAL A 259 -11.68 -7.29 1.66
N LEU A 260 -10.74 -7.47 0.72
CA LEU A 260 -10.00 -6.37 0.10
C LEU A 260 -10.91 -5.50 -0.78
N VAL A 261 -11.57 -6.11 -1.77
CA VAL A 261 -12.50 -5.39 -2.65
C VAL A 261 -13.73 -4.90 -1.87
N GLY A 262 -14.21 -5.72 -0.91
CA GLY A 262 -15.34 -5.34 -0.06
C GLY A 262 -15.05 -4.13 0.81
N SER A 263 -13.86 -4.04 1.41
CA SER A 263 -13.43 -2.86 2.17
C SER A 263 -13.35 -1.64 1.27
N THR A 264 -12.72 -1.78 0.09
CA THR A 264 -12.61 -0.69 -0.89
C THR A 264 -13.98 -0.20 -1.38
N VAL A 265 -14.92 -1.11 -1.70
CA VAL A 265 -16.27 -0.74 -2.10
C VAL A 265 -16.98 0.04 -0.98
N ARG A 266 -16.78 -0.32 0.31
CA ARG A 266 -17.31 0.46 1.44
C ARG A 266 -16.71 1.87 1.49
N SER A 267 -15.42 2.02 1.21
CA SER A 267 -14.76 3.33 1.11
C SER A 267 -15.36 4.20 0.00
N TYR A 268 -15.63 3.62 -1.17
CA TYR A 268 -16.33 4.32 -2.25
C TYR A 268 -17.76 4.72 -1.86
N LEU A 269 -18.52 3.82 -1.22
CA LEU A 269 -19.89 4.12 -0.78
C LEU A 269 -19.90 5.28 0.23
N SER A 270 -18.95 5.30 1.18
CA SER A 270 -18.81 6.39 2.14
C SER A 270 -18.49 7.71 1.43
N TRP A 271 -17.47 7.73 0.57
CA TRP A 271 -17.09 8.92 -0.18
C TRP A 271 -18.20 9.46 -1.08
N LEU A 272 -18.88 8.56 -1.83
CA LEU A 272 -19.99 8.95 -2.71
C LEU A 272 -21.18 9.47 -1.92
N LYS A 273 -21.45 8.94 -0.73
CA LYS A 273 -22.46 9.44 0.18
C LYS A 273 -22.11 10.83 0.72
N ASP A 274 -20.88 11.01 1.20
CA ASP A 274 -20.42 12.26 1.80
C ASP A 274 -20.34 13.39 0.75
N THR A 275 -20.11 13.05 -0.53
CA THR A 275 -20.17 13.98 -1.66
C THR A 275 -21.59 14.18 -2.26
N GLY A 276 -22.63 13.57 -1.66
CA GLY A 276 -24.03 13.74 -2.06
C GLY A 276 -24.42 13.00 -3.33
N ARG A 277 -23.58 12.08 -3.82
CA ARG A 277 -23.85 11.28 -5.03
C ARG A 277 -24.59 9.97 -4.75
N LEU A 278 -24.59 9.51 -3.49
CA LEU A 278 -25.37 8.39 -2.98
C LEU A 278 -26.18 8.81 -1.76
N SER A 279 -27.38 8.26 -1.63
CA SER A 279 -28.16 8.22 -0.39
C SER A 279 -28.02 6.86 0.26
N ALA A 280 -28.27 6.79 1.58
CA ALA A 280 -28.28 5.54 2.35
C ALA A 280 -29.42 5.57 3.35
N GLU A 281 -30.30 4.56 3.31
CA GLU A 281 -31.48 4.45 4.15
C GLU A 281 -31.63 3.05 4.74
N PHE A 282 -32.22 2.97 5.94
CA PHE A 282 -32.57 1.70 6.56
C PHE A 282 -34.01 1.33 6.22
N GLN A 283 -34.21 0.18 5.57
CA GLN A 283 -35.51 -0.41 5.29
C GLN A 283 -35.50 -1.87 5.71
N ASP A 284 -36.48 -2.30 6.49
CA ASP A 284 -36.61 -3.68 6.99
C ASP A 284 -35.31 -4.23 7.62
N CYS A 285 -34.65 -3.41 8.44
CA CYS A 285 -33.35 -3.73 9.08
C CYS A 285 -32.18 -3.97 8.08
N MET A 286 -32.31 -3.54 6.85
CA MET A 286 -31.22 -3.54 5.84
C MET A 286 -30.78 -2.10 5.53
N LEU A 287 -29.49 -1.88 5.40
CA LEU A 287 -28.94 -0.64 4.84
C LEU A 287 -28.97 -0.72 3.32
N LEU A 288 -29.71 0.18 2.69
CA LEU A 288 -29.82 0.28 1.25
C LEU A 288 -29.15 1.57 0.75
N TRP A 289 -28.50 1.47 -0.39
CA TRP A 289 -27.77 2.53 -1.07
C TRP A 289 -28.47 2.84 -2.39
N GLN A 290 -28.58 4.14 -2.73
CA GLN A 290 -29.20 4.56 -3.99
C GLN A 290 -28.49 5.80 -4.54
N SER A 291 -28.29 5.85 -5.86
CA SER A 291 -27.78 7.04 -6.55
C SER A 291 -28.79 8.19 -6.46
N VAL A 292 -28.28 9.40 -6.22
CA VAL A 292 -29.08 10.64 -6.18
C VAL A 292 -29.25 11.21 -7.57
#